data_021c717a7fd3a494a8cbe9353a243905
#
_entry.id   021c717a7fd3a494a8cbe9353a243905
#
_cell.length_a   1.000
_cell.length_b   1.000
_cell.length_c   1.000
_cell.angle_alpha   90.00
_cell.angle_beta   90.00
_cell.angle_gamma   90.00
#
_symmetry.space_group_name_H-M   'P 1'
#
loop_
_entity.id
_entity.type
_entity.pdbx_description
1 polymer ?
#
loop_
_entity_poly.entity_id
_entity_poly.type
_entity_poly.pdbx_seq_one_letter_code
_entity_poly.pdbx_strand_id
1 'polypeptide(L)'
;VIERRGSVSGAHFAFTDRWGGVSAAPYEQLNLGGAVGDDAGAVTANRELAAKSLGLEPDRVVWMNQVHGADVAVVDGPWGAGDLPSVDAVVTTRRGLALAVLTADCVPVLLADPVAGVAAAAHAGR
;
A
#
# COMPACT_ATOMS: atom_id res chain seq x y z
N VAL A 1 4.28 -6.77 12.26
CA VAL A 1 3.97 -5.81 11.18
C VAL A 1 4.40 -6.35 9.82
N ILE A 2 5.67 -6.66 9.66
CA ILE A 2 6.20 -7.15 8.39
C ILE A 2 6.31 -8.68 8.43
N GLU A 3 5.58 -9.37 7.55
CA GLU A 3 5.65 -10.81 7.40
C GLU A 3 6.81 -11.23 6.49
N ARG A 4 7.00 -10.50 5.40
CA ARG A 4 8.06 -10.79 4.43
C ARG A 4 8.56 -9.51 3.78
N ARG A 5 9.86 -9.37 3.65
CA ARG A 5 10.47 -8.28 2.88
C ARG A 5 11.68 -8.78 2.11
N GLY A 6 11.98 -8.09 1.02
CA GLY A 6 13.11 -8.44 0.16
C GLY A 6 13.38 -7.36 -0.86
N SER A 7 14.28 -7.67 -1.79
CA SER A 7 14.58 -6.79 -2.91
C SER A 7 14.96 -7.59 -4.14
N VAL A 8 14.68 -7.01 -5.30
CA VAL A 8 15.08 -7.55 -6.60
C VAL A 8 15.72 -6.41 -7.38
N SER A 9 17.03 -6.48 -7.60
CA SER A 9 17.79 -5.51 -8.40
C SER A 9 17.50 -4.04 -8.04
N GLY A 10 17.45 -3.73 -6.74
CA GLY A 10 17.22 -2.37 -6.25
C GLY A 10 15.77 -1.99 -6.05
N ALA A 11 14.82 -2.81 -6.46
CA ALA A 11 13.41 -2.64 -6.10
C ALA A 11 13.11 -3.41 -4.82
N HIS A 12 12.60 -2.70 -3.81
CA HIS A 12 12.29 -3.29 -2.51
C HIS A 12 10.81 -3.63 -2.42
N PHE A 13 10.49 -4.72 -1.75
CA PHE A 13 9.10 -5.11 -1.51
C PHE A 13 8.89 -5.59 -0.09
N ALA A 14 7.65 -5.53 0.39
CA ALA A 14 7.25 -6.08 1.67
C ALA A 14 5.79 -6.50 1.66
N PHE A 15 5.48 -7.52 2.45
CA PHE A 15 4.12 -7.93 2.77
C PHE A 15 3.94 -7.80 4.28
N THR A 16 2.86 -7.16 4.69
CA THR A 16 2.54 -7.01 6.11
C THR A 16 1.72 -8.19 6.61
N ASP A 17 1.78 -8.43 7.91
CA ASP A 17 0.83 -9.28 8.61
C ASP A 17 -0.25 -8.42 9.27
N ARG A 18 -1.12 -9.05 10.06
CA ARG A 18 -2.22 -8.35 10.75
C ARG A 18 -1.84 -7.84 12.15
N TRP A 19 -0.63 -8.09 12.62
CA TRP A 19 -0.24 -7.84 14.00
C TRP A 19 0.57 -6.56 14.16
N GLY A 20 0.60 -6.04 15.38
CA GLY A 20 1.42 -4.87 15.72
C GLY A 20 0.74 -3.52 15.54
N GLY A 21 -0.53 -3.50 15.17
CA GLY A 21 -1.30 -2.26 15.01
C GLY A 21 -2.15 -1.91 16.23
N VAL A 22 -3.00 -0.92 16.06
CA VAL A 22 -3.80 -0.33 17.15
C VAL A 22 -5.31 -0.52 16.98
N SER A 23 -5.76 -1.20 15.92
CA SER A 23 -7.19 -1.44 15.71
C SER A 23 -7.75 -2.46 16.68
N ALA A 24 -8.95 -2.15 17.19
CA ALA A 24 -9.71 -3.05 18.05
C ALA A 24 -10.55 -4.03 17.23
N ALA A 25 -11.11 -5.06 17.90
CA ALA A 25 -11.99 -6.02 17.26
C ALA A 25 -13.17 -5.31 16.55
N PRO A 26 -13.60 -5.74 15.38
CA PRO A 26 -13.16 -6.94 14.63
C PRO A 26 -11.99 -6.70 13.68
N TYR A 27 -11.28 -5.58 13.80
CA TYR A 27 -10.24 -5.15 12.88
C TYR A 27 -8.81 -5.39 13.39
N GLU A 28 -8.69 -6.13 14.51
CA GLU A 28 -7.38 -6.28 15.17
C GLU A 28 -6.36 -6.96 14.25
N GLN A 29 -5.20 -6.41 14.20
CA GLN A 29 -4.65 -5.20 14.87
C GLN A 29 -4.18 -4.15 13.85
N LEU A 30 -3.53 -4.58 12.77
CA LEU A 30 -2.95 -3.71 11.75
C LEU A 30 -3.88 -3.61 10.55
N ASN A 31 -5.09 -3.13 10.76
CA ASN A 31 -5.98 -2.84 9.64
C ASN A 31 -5.50 -1.59 8.91
N LEU A 32 -5.27 -1.73 7.61
CA LEU A 32 -4.79 -0.66 6.73
C LEU A 32 -5.89 -0.14 5.79
N GLY A 33 -7.07 -0.76 5.82
CA GLY A 33 -8.19 -0.41 4.94
C GLY A 33 -9.03 0.72 5.50
N GLY A 34 -9.14 1.82 4.78
CA GLY A 34 -9.87 3.00 5.20
C GLY A 34 -11.36 2.97 4.90
N ALA A 35 -11.86 1.94 4.20
CA ALA A 35 -13.25 1.87 3.74
C ALA A 35 -14.03 0.69 4.31
N VAL A 36 -13.54 0.06 5.37
CA VAL A 36 -14.16 -1.15 5.95
C VAL A 36 -14.92 -0.89 7.26
N GLY A 37 -14.97 0.37 7.71
CA GLY A 37 -15.74 0.75 8.89
C GLY A 37 -14.95 0.87 10.19
N ASP A 38 -13.63 0.72 10.15
CA ASP A 38 -12.77 0.93 11.31
C ASP A 38 -12.62 2.43 11.64
N ASP A 39 -12.18 2.72 12.86
CA ASP A 39 -11.87 4.08 13.28
C ASP A 39 -10.77 4.68 12.40
N ALA A 40 -11.03 5.85 11.82
CA ALA A 40 -10.10 6.51 10.90
C ALA A 40 -8.75 6.83 11.54
N GLY A 41 -8.74 7.18 12.83
CA GLY A 41 -7.51 7.43 13.57
C GLY A 41 -6.67 6.18 13.75
N ALA A 42 -7.30 5.04 13.98
CA ALA A 42 -6.62 3.75 14.09
C ALA A 42 -5.99 3.36 12.76
N VAL A 43 -6.71 3.50 11.65
CA VAL A 43 -6.18 3.21 10.31
C VAL A 43 -4.98 4.10 9.98
N THR A 44 -5.08 5.40 10.27
CA THR A 44 -3.97 6.34 10.06
C THR A 44 -2.74 5.92 10.88
N ALA A 45 -2.91 5.61 12.16
CA ALA A 45 -1.82 5.15 13.01
C ALA A 45 -1.19 3.84 12.50
N ASN A 46 -2.01 2.91 12.03
CA ASN A 46 -1.53 1.65 11.44
C ASN A 46 -0.70 1.89 10.17
N ARG A 47 -1.15 2.79 9.30
CA ARG A 47 -0.41 3.15 8.08
C ARG A 47 0.94 3.79 8.40
N GLU A 48 1.00 4.63 9.42
CA GLU A 48 2.26 5.21 9.89
C GLU A 48 3.21 4.14 10.45
N LEU A 49 2.69 3.19 11.22
CA LEU A 49 3.47 2.07 11.74
C LEU A 49 4.05 1.22 10.60
N ALA A 50 3.26 0.91 9.59
CA ALA A 50 3.70 0.15 8.44
C ALA A 50 4.81 0.88 7.68
N ALA A 51 4.65 2.17 7.42
CA ALA A 51 5.65 2.99 6.74
C ALA A 51 6.97 3.03 7.53
N LYS A 52 6.90 3.30 8.82
CA LYS A 52 8.08 3.36 9.70
C LYS A 52 8.81 2.01 9.77
N SER A 53 8.07 0.91 9.77
CA SER A 53 8.66 -0.43 9.77
C SER A 53 9.49 -0.70 8.51
N LEU A 54 9.25 0.03 7.45
CA LEU A 54 9.99 -0.04 6.19
C LEU A 54 11.04 1.05 6.05
N GLY A 55 11.21 1.88 7.07
CA GLY A 55 12.15 3.01 7.02
C GLY A 55 11.67 4.17 6.15
N LEU A 56 10.36 4.29 5.96
CA LEU A 56 9.74 5.33 5.12
C LEU A 56 8.98 6.34 5.97
N GLU A 57 8.96 7.59 5.49
CA GLU A 57 8.02 8.56 6.01
C GLU A 57 6.60 8.23 5.50
N PRO A 58 5.56 8.44 6.32
CA PRO A 58 4.19 8.10 5.91
C PRO A 58 3.73 8.77 4.61
N ASP A 59 4.21 9.98 4.33
CA ASP A 59 3.88 10.73 3.12
C ASP A 59 4.58 10.22 1.86
N ARG A 60 5.45 9.22 1.99
CA ARG A 60 6.11 8.57 0.86
C ARG A 60 5.42 7.29 0.40
N VAL A 61 4.25 6.98 0.96
CA VAL A 61 3.46 5.80 0.60
C VAL A 61 2.21 6.24 -0.16
N VAL A 62 2.03 5.67 -1.33
CA VAL A 62 0.87 5.94 -2.19
C VAL A 62 -0.18 4.85 -1.96
N TRP A 63 -1.36 5.26 -1.57
CA TRP A 63 -2.52 4.37 -1.35
C TRP A 63 -3.53 4.57 -2.48
N MET A 64 -4.43 3.60 -2.66
CA MET A 64 -5.51 3.65 -3.64
C MET A 64 -6.86 3.48 -2.96
N ASN A 65 -7.89 4.06 -3.56
CA ASN A 65 -9.27 3.64 -3.29
C ASN A 65 -9.63 2.51 -4.25
N GLN A 66 -9.39 1.28 -3.84
CA GLN A 66 -9.57 0.09 -4.66
C GLN A 66 -11.06 -0.23 -4.82
N VAL A 67 -11.49 -0.45 -6.06
CA VAL A 67 -12.90 -0.62 -6.42
C VAL A 67 -13.16 -1.92 -7.19
N HIS A 68 -12.19 -2.83 -7.21
CA HIS A 68 -12.25 -4.09 -7.98
C HIS A 68 -12.40 -3.86 -9.48
N GLY A 69 -11.78 -2.80 -9.97
CA GLY A 69 -11.76 -2.44 -11.39
C GLY A 69 -10.46 -2.80 -12.07
N ALA A 70 -10.24 -2.22 -13.23
CA ALA A 70 -9.06 -2.45 -14.06
C ALA A 70 -8.34 -1.16 -14.45
N ASP A 71 -8.62 -0.06 -13.79
CA ASP A 71 -7.98 1.23 -14.07
C ASP A 71 -6.61 1.30 -13.38
N VAL A 72 -5.67 1.93 -14.07
CA VAL A 72 -4.28 2.12 -13.64
C VAL A 72 -3.97 3.60 -13.59
N ALA A 73 -3.35 4.05 -12.51
CA ALA A 73 -2.83 5.42 -12.40
C ALA A 73 -1.30 5.42 -12.41
N VAL A 74 -0.72 6.35 -13.17
CA VAL A 74 0.72 6.62 -13.11
C VAL A 74 0.93 7.74 -12.09
N VAL A 75 1.82 7.50 -11.13
CA VAL A 75 2.03 8.42 -10.01
C VAL A 75 3.49 8.85 -9.93
N ASP A 76 3.72 10.08 -9.54
CA ASP A 76 5.06 10.63 -9.32
C ASP A 76 5.23 11.23 -7.91
N GLY A 77 4.23 11.12 -7.09
CA GLY A 77 4.22 11.55 -5.69
C GLY A 77 2.97 11.07 -4.97
N PRO A 78 2.91 11.22 -3.65
CA PRO A 78 1.71 10.88 -2.90
C PRO A 78 0.54 11.79 -3.27
N TRP A 79 -0.66 11.26 -3.13
CA TRP A 79 -1.88 12.03 -3.35
C TRP A 79 -2.08 13.04 -2.22
N GLY A 80 -2.70 14.19 -2.53
CA GLY A 80 -3.22 15.08 -1.51
C GLY A 80 -4.41 14.44 -0.76
N ALA A 81 -4.72 14.96 0.40
CA ALA A 81 -5.88 14.52 1.17
C ALA A 81 -7.16 14.73 0.34
N GLY A 82 -7.94 13.68 0.17
CA GLY A 82 -9.16 13.71 -0.63
C GLY A 82 -8.96 13.46 -2.13
N ASP A 83 -7.72 13.37 -2.59
CA ASP A 83 -7.41 13.17 -4.02
C ASP A 83 -7.12 11.70 -4.36
N LEU A 84 -7.43 10.78 -3.45
CA LEU A 84 -7.18 9.36 -3.62
C LEU A 84 -7.99 8.83 -4.81
N PRO A 85 -7.34 8.41 -5.92
CA PRO A 85 -8.09 7.95 -7.07
C PRO A 85 -8.69 6.56 -6.86
N SER A 86 -9.81 6.32 -7.52
CA SER A 86 -10.49 5.02 -7.54
C SER A 86 -9.89 4.16 -8.63
N VAL A 87 -8.80 3.49 -8.32
CA VAL A 87 -8.07 2.61 -9.23
C VAL A 87 -7.64 1.35 -8.48
N ASP A 88 -7.30 0.31 -9.22
CA ASP A 88 -6.84 -0.95 -8.65
C ASP A 88 -5.38 -1.26 -9.01
N ALA A 89 -4.69 -0.32 -9.64
CA ALA A 89 -3.25 -0.41 -9.88
C ALA A 89 -2.60 0.96 -9.94
N VAL A 90 -1.36 1.04 -9.49
CA VAL A 90 -0.53 2.23 -9.58
C VAL A 90 0.85 1.86 -10.09
N VAL A 91 1.44 2.75 -10.86
CA VAL A 91 2.75 2.59 -11.49
C VAL A 91 3.57 3.84 -11.25
N THR A 92 4.84 3.71 -10.94
CA THR A 92 5.74 4.85 -10.77
C THR A 92 7.13 4.58 -11.35
N THR A 93 7.77 5.65 -11.80
CA THR A 93 9.19 5.67 -12.11
C THR A 93 10.00 6.44 -11.06
N ARG A 94 9.33 6.92 -10.01
CA ARG A 94 9.92 7.79 -8.99
C ARG A 94 10.62 6.98 -7.91
N ARG A 95 11.88 7.30 -7.61
CA ARG A 95 12.61 6.71 -6.50
C ARG A 95 12.14 7.28 -5.16
N GLY A 96 12.26 6.49 -4.10
CA GLY A 96 11.88 6.91 -2.76
C GLY A 96 10.38 6.95 -2.51
N LEU A 97 9.60 6.35 -3.39
CA LEU A 97 8.15 6.27 -3.30
C LEU A 97 7.74 4.80 -3.16
N ALA A 98 6.87 4.51 -2.21
CA ALA A 98 6.31 3.17 -2.02
C ALA A 98 4.87 3.14 -2.54
N LEU A 99 4.54 2.08 -3.24
CA LEU A 99 3.19 1.82 -3.73
C LEU A 99 2.55 0.76 -2.85
N ALA A 100 1.40 1.06 -2.28
CA ALA A 100 0.69 0.15 -1.40
C ALA A 100 -0.55 -0.42 -2.08
N VAL A 101 -0.76 -1.71 -1.91
CA VAL A 101 -1.97 -2.40 -2.33
C VAL A 101 -2.56 -3.12 -1.12
N LEU A 102 -3.86 -2.98 -0.94
CA LEU A 102 -4.61 -3.57 0.17
C LEU A 102 -5.28 -4.86 -0.28
N THR A 103 -5.19 -5.89 0.55
CA THR A 103 -5.88 -7.16 0.30
C THR A 103 -6.47 -7.72 1.59
N ALA A 104 -7.62 -8.34 1.46
CA ALA A 104 -8.18 -9.24 2.48
C ALA A 104 -8.22 -10.66 1.91
N ASP A 105 -8.95 -10.85 0.81
CA ASP A 105 -9.11 -12.15 0.15
C ASP A 105 -8.60 -12.16 -1.29
N CYS A 106 -8.27 -10.99 -1.83
CA CYS A 106 -7.80 -10.85 -3.21
C CYS A 106 -6.27 -11.01 -3.29
N VAL A 107 -5.74 -11.04 -4.51
CA VAL A 107 -4.31 -11.25 -4.74
C VAL A 107 -3.61 -9.92 -4.98
N PRO A 108 -2.58 -9.57 -4.19
CA PRO A 108 -1.72 -8.44 -4.50
C PRO A 108 -0.67 -8.86 -5.52
N VAL A 109 -0.42 -8.03 -6.52
CA VAL A 109 0.63 -8.27 -7.52
C VAL A 109 1.59 -7.09 -7.48
N LEU A 110 2.85 -7.39 -7.20
CA LEU A 110 3.92 -6.39 -7.19
C LEU A 110 4.83 -6.66 -8.39
N LEU A 111 5.11 -5.61 -9.15
CA LEU A 111 5.89 -5.68 -10.38
C LEU A 111 7.03 -4.68 -10.33
N ALA A 112 8.17 -5.06 -10.88
CA ALA A 112 9.30 -4.15 -11.02
C ALA A 112 10.08 -4.46 -12.29
N ASP A 113 10.50 -3.40 -12.98
CA ASP A 113 11.46 -3.46 -14.07
C ASP A 113 12.68 -2.65 -13.65
N PRO A 114 13.76 -3.30 -13.18
CA PRO A 114 14.93 -2.58 -12.69
C PRO A 114 15.72 -1.89 -13.81
N VAL A 115 15.57 -2.33 -15.05
CA VAL A 115 16.26 -1.71 -16.20
C VAL A 115 15.58 -0.40 -16.56
N ALA A 116 14.26 -0.41 -16.67
CA ALA A 116 13.49 0.81 -16.97
C ALA A 116 13.25 1.69 -15.73
N GLY A 117 13.52 1.18 -14.52
CA GLY A 117 13.28 1.92 -13.30
C GLY A 117 11.79 2.09 -12.98
N VAL A 118 10.98 1.08 -13.23
CA VAL A 118 9.53 1.12 -13.04
C VAL A 118 9.11 0.15 -11.94
N ALA A 119 8.22 0.60 -11.07
CA ALA A 119 7.56 -0.25 -10.08
C ALA A 119 6.05 -0.10 -10.19
N ALA A 120 5.34 -1.18 -9.88
CA ALA A 120 3.88 -1.19 -9.92
C ALA A 120 3.32 -2.07 -8.81
N ALA A 121 2.11 -1.71 -8.36
CA ALA A 121 1.33 -2.52 -7.43
C ALA A 121 -0.10 -2.61 -7.95
N ALA A 122 -0.63 -3.81 -8.00
CA ALA A 122 -1.96 -4.07 -8.54
C ALA A 122 -2.77 -4.98 -7.61
N HIS A 123 -4.06 -4.67 -7.52
CA HIS A 123 -5.05 -5.44 -6.80
C HIS A 123 -5.78 -6.34 -7.78
N ALA A 124 -5.52 -7.65 -7.74
CA ALA A 124 -6.18 -8.63 -8.59
C ALA A 124 -7.37 -9.22 -7.83
N GLY A 125 -8.50 -8.54 -7.92
CA GLY A 125 -9.76 -8.94 -7.33
C GLY A 125 -10.69 -9.61 -8.35
N ARG A 126 -11.88 -9.99 -7.85
CA ARG A 126 -12.92 -10.59 -8.69
C ARG A 126 -14.05 -9.62 -8.91
#